data_8bcb5fee9b28aa0654b1512ae8b0e0c5
#
_entry.id   8bcb5fee9b28aa0654b1512ae8b0e0c5
#
_cell.length_a   1.000
_cell.length_b   1.000
_cell.length_c   1.000
_cell.angle_alpha   90.00
_cell.angle_beta   90.00
_cell.angle_gamma   90.00
#
_symmetry.space_group_name_H-M   'P 1'
#
loop_
_entity.id
_entity.type
_entity.pdbx_description
1 polymer ?
#
loop_
_entity_poly.entity_id
_entity_poly.type
_entity_poly.pdbx_seq_one_letter_code
_entity_poly.pdbx_strand_id
1 'polypeptide(L)'
;MKGPGEYFSNEFLNQKPLPYSFKMITQSHHAESFRLVPATSTPVSPEKVASLLASEWELFTKNTKGSLAESARSMKSLPLGVTSSFQHWDPYPISIVSAQGAWMTDVDGRQLLDLSMGFGAMLAGHLNPVVVEEAKSALDTGMLFVTPSPISTDAAERICRRFGIDQVRFTNSGTESTMYAVRVARSATGKHDIVKVEGGYHGSYDPFVV
;
A
#
# COMPACT_ATOMS: atom_id res chain seq x y z
N MET A 1 -21.90 8.65 18.90
CA MET A 1 -21.56 8.03 17.62
C MET A 1 -22.28 8.81 16.55
N LYS A 2 -21.56 9.53 15.69
CA LYS A 2 -22.14 10.30 14.59
C LYS A 2 -22.43 9.34 13.44
N GLY A 3 -23.53 9.55 12.73
CA GLY A 3 -23.98 8.68 11.64
C GLY A 3 -23.07 8.76 10.41
N PRO A 4 -23.15 7.82 9.46
CA PRO A 4 -22.22 7.69 8.33
C PRO A 4 -22.24 8.85 7.31
N GLY A 5 -23.06 9.87 7.52
CA GLY A 5 -23.17 11.04 6.64
C GLY A 5 -22.36 12.30 7.06
N GLU A 6 -21.67 12.29 8.20
CA GLU A 6 -21.05 13.52 8.73
C GLU A 6 -19.54 13.67 8.41
N TYR A 7 -18.95 12.73 7.69
CA TYR A 7 -17.50 12.75 7.40
C TYR A 7 -17.11 13.42 6.08
N PHE A 8 -18.07 13.76 5.24
CA PHE A 8 -17.77 14.55 4.03
C PHE A 8 -18.21 16.00 4.26
N SER A 9 -17.30 16.84 4.74
CA SER A 9 -17.51 18.27 4.73
C SER A 9 -17.61 18.76 3.28
N ASN A 10 -18.58 19.65 3.01
CA ASN A 10 -18.81 20.31 1.72
C ASN A 10 -17.58 21.06 1.15
N GLU A 11 -16.48 21.13 1.87
CA GLU A 11 -15.23 21.73 1.42
C GLU A 11 -14.51 20.90 0.34
N PHE A 12 -14.72 19.57 0.29
CA PHE A 12 -14.06 18.72 -0.70
C PHE A 12 -14.67 18.86 -2.10
N LEU A 13 -15.93 19.25 -2.20
CA LEU A 13 -16.66 19.40 -3.47
C LEU A 13 -16.40 20.72 -4.18
N ASN A 14 -15.80 21.72 -3.50
CA ASN A 14 -15.53 23.05 -4.02
C ASN A 14 -14.07 23.32 -4.39
N GLN A 15 -13.19 22.33 -4.33
CA GLN A 15 -11.81 22.51 -4.79
C GLN A 15 -11.77 22.59 -6.32
N LYS A 16 -11.29 23.73 -6.82
CA LYS A 16 -10.97 23.89 -8.25
C LYS A 16 -9.97 22.79 -8.63
N PRO A 17 -10.15 22.14 -9.82
CA PRO A 17 -9.19 21.16 -10.29
C PRO A 17 -7.79 21.78 -10.34
N LEU A 18 -6.84 21.17 -9.67
CA LEU A 18 -5.43 21.57 -9.71
C LEU A 18 -4.91 21.44 -11.14
N PRO A 19 -4.22 22.44 -11.67
CA PRO A 19 -3.66 22.40 -13.01
C PRO A 19 -2.38 21.55 -13.01
N TYR A 20 -2.51 20.22 -13.05
CA TYR A 20 -1.35 19.38 -13.33
C TYR A 20 -1.15 19.29 -14.84
N SER A 21 -0.26 20.09 -15.38
CA SER A 21 0.30 19.84 -16.70
C SER A 21 1.55 18.97 -16.55
N PHE A 22 1.41 17.67 -16.76
CA PHE A 22 2.57 16.80 -16.94
C PHE A 22 3.15 17.07 -18.35
N LYS A 23 4.30 17.75 -18.43
CA LYS A 23 5.16 17.72 -19.62
C LYS A 23 6.01 16.44 -19.53
N MET A 24 5.60 15.40 -20.24
CA MET A 24 6.53 14.32 -20.56
C MET A 24 7.52 14.81 -21.61
N ILE A 25 8.81 14.85 -21.26
CA ILE A 25 9.88 15.01 -22.24
C ILE A 25 10.11 13.63 -22.85
N THR A 26 9.51 13.39 -24.02
CA THR A 26 9.85 12.23 -24.84
C THR A 26 10.84 12.67 -25.91
N GLN A 27 12.09 12.23 -25.81
CA GLN A 27 12.94 12.11 -27.00
C GLN A 27 12.65 10.75 -27.65
N SER A 28 12.24 10.83 -28.90
CA SER A 28 12.36 9.91 -30.05
C SER A 28 11.06 9.39 -30.64
N HIS A 29 10.98 9.66 -31.92
CA HIS A 29 10.28 9.07 -33.07
C HIS A 29 9.22 7.98 -32.82
N HIS A 30 8.01 8.29 -33.30
CA HIS A 30 6.77 7.52 -33.31
C HIS A 30 5.93 7.59 -32.02
N ALA A 31 5.53 8.81 -31.66
CA ALA A 31 4.36 9.01 -30.82
C ALA A 31 3.13 9.14 -31.72
N GLU A 32 2.38 8.07 -31.91
CA GLU A 32 0.96 8.20 -32.22
C GLU A 32 0.36 9.00 -31.05
N SER A 33 -0.19 10.16 -31.38
CA SER A 33 -0.79 11.06 -30.42
C SER A 33 -1.92 10.33 -29.70
N PHE A 34 -1.72 9.93 -28.44
CA PHE A 34 -2.81 9.64 -27.54
C PHE A 34 -3.63 10.94 -27.41
N ARG A 35 -4.67 11.08 -28.23
CA ARG A 35 -5.70 12.08 -27.98
C ARG A 35 -6.39 11.66 -26.68
N LEU A 36 -6.07 12.36 -25.59
CA LEU A 36 -6.97 12.40 -24.45
C LEU A 36 -8.30 12.92 -25.02
N VAL A 37 -9.28 12.05 -25.11
CA VAL A 37 -10.65 12.45 -25.43
C VAL A 37 -11.01 13.48 -24.36
N PRO A 38 -11.38 14.71 -24.72
CA PRO A 38 -11.86 15.66 -23.72
C PRO A 38 -12.99 14.97 -22.98
N ALA A 39 -12.90 14.91 -21.66
CA ALA A 39 -14.00 14.41 -20.86
C ALA A 39 -15.17 15.40 -21.03
N THR A 40 -16.02 15.13 -22.02
CA THR A 40 -17.35 15.73 -22.11
C THR A 40 -18.24 15.05 -21.08
N SER A 41 -17.75 15.01 -19.82
CA SER A 41 -18.56 14.53 -18.73
C SER A 41 -19.45 15.67 -18.29
N THR A 42 -20.73 15.57 -18.62
CA THR A 42 -21.75 16.28 -17.84
C THR A 42 -21.46 15.99 -16.38
N PRO A 43 -21.26 16.99 -15.51
CA PRO A 43 -21.01 16.75 -14.11
C PRO A 43 -22.11 15.84 -13.55
N VAL A 44 -21.73 14.74 -12.91
CA VAL A 44 -22.69 13.85 -12.27
C VAL A 44 -23.28 14.61 -11.09
N SER A 45 -24.61 14.70 -11.01
CA SER A 45 -25.24 15.43 -9.91
C SER A 45 -24.96 14.79 -8.54
N PRO A 46 -24.85 15.59 -7.46
CA PRO A 46 -24.64 15.04 -6.11
C PRO A 46 -25.70 14.00 -5.72
N GLU A 47 -26.94 14.18 -6.13
CA GLU A 47 -28.05 13.26 -5.86
C GLU A 47 -27.82 11.92 -6.55
N LYS A 48 -27.32 11.93 -7.80
CA LYS A 48 -26.99 10.71 -8.52
C LYS A 48 -25.81 9.99 -7.87
N VAL A 49 -24.79 10.71 -7.42
CA VAL A 49 -23.66 10.14 -6.67
C VAL A 49 -24.15 9.49 -5.38
N ALA A 50 -24.97 10.19 -4.60
CA ALA A 50 -25.53 9.68 -3.35
C ALA A 50 -26.37 8.41 -3.56
N SER A 51 -27.22 8.39 -4.59
CA SER A 51 -28.02 7.23 -4.96
C SER A 51 -27.18 6.04 -5.35
N LEU A 52 -26.14 6.24 -6.17
CA LEU A 52 -25.22 5.17 -6.58
C LEU A 52 -24.44 4.64 -5.36
N LEU A 53 -23.93 5.52 -4.53
CA LEU A 53 -23.20 5.15 -3.32
C LEU A 53 -24.06 4.33 -2.38
N ALA A 54 -25.33 4.71 -2.17
CA ALA A 54 -26.25 3.96 -1.33
C ALA A 54 -26.50 2.53 -1.87
N SER A 55 -26.68 2.39 -3.19
CA SER A 55 -26.85 1.08 -3.82
C SER A 55 -25.60 0.20 -3.73
N GLU A 56 -24.41 0.78 -3.89
CA GLU A 56 -23.14 0.07 -3.74
C GLU A 56 -22.90 -0.37 -2.28
N TRP A 57 -23.24 0.47 -1.30
CA TRP A 57 -23.17 0.10 0.11
C TRP A 57 -24.09 -1.05 0.47
N GLU A 58 -25.32 -1.05 -0.03
CA GLU A 58 -26.26 -2.15 0.16
C GLU A 58 -25.71 -3.46 -0.43
N LEU A 59 -25.21 -3.41 -1.66
CA LEU A 59 -24.62 -4.56 -2.34
C LEU A 59 -23.38 -5.07 -1.62
N PHE A 60 -22.50 -4.17 -1.19
CA PHE A 60 -21.30 -4.50 -0.40
C PHE A 60 -21.69 -5.24 0.87
N THR A 61 -22.58 -4.65 1.70
CA THR A 61 -22.99 -5.21 2.99
C THR A 61 -23.69 -6.57 2.82
N LYS A 62 -24.49 -6.71 1.77
CA LYS A 62 -25.16 -7.97 1.45
C LYS A 62 -24.17 -9.09 1.16
N ASN A 63 -23.07 -8.77 0.46
CA ASN A 63 -22.11 -9.75 -0.05
C ASN A 63 -20.90 -9.98 0.86
N THR A 64 -20.77 -9.24 1.99
CA THR A 64 -19.59 -9.28 2.88
C THR A 64 -19.98 -9.45 4.36
N LYS A 65 -20.93 -10.31 4.62
CA LYS A 65 -21.44 -10.57 6.00
C LYS A 65 -20.36 -11.17 6.90
N GLY A 66 -19.52 -12.04 6.37
CA GLY A 66 -18.38 -12.61 7.08
C GLY A 66 -17.34 -11.55 7.46
N SER A 67 -17.03 -10.65 6.53
CA SER A 67 -16.13 -9.51 6.80
C SER A 67 -16.70 -8.56 7.85
N LEU A 68 -18.03 -8.31 7.84
CA LEU A 68 -18.70 -7.53 8.88
C LEU A 68 -18.54 -8.18 10.26
N ALA A 69 -18.80 -9.49 10.34
CA ALA A 69 -18.68 -10.25 11.59
C ALA A 69 -17.23 -10.25 12.11
N GLU A 70 -16.27 -10.41 11.21
CA GLU A 70 -14.84 -10.38 11.56
C GLU A 70 -14.41 -8.98 12.02
N SER A 71 -14.87 -7.91 11.38
CA SER A 71 -14.62 -6.54 11.81
C SER A 71 -15.16 -6.29 13.22
N ALA A 72 -16.39 -6.73 13.51
CA ALA A 72 -16.99 -6.62 14.85
C ALA A 72 -16.20 -7.44 15.91
N ARG A 73 -15.62 -8.58 15.52
CA ARG A 73 -14.76 -9.39 16.38
C ARG A 73 -13.41 -8.70 16.65
N SER A 74 -12.76 -8.21 15.59
CA SER A 74 -11.43 -7.61 15.68
C SER A 74 -11.43 -6.28 16.45
N MET A 75 -12.48 -5.48 16.38
CA MET A 75 -12.64 -4.25 17.19
C MET A 75 -12.54 -4.46 18.70
N LYS A 76 -12.74 -5.70 19.19
CA LYS A 76 -12.59 -6.00 20.62
C LYS A 76 -11.13 -5.99 21.08
N SER A 77 -10.18 -6.16 20.15
CA SER A 77 -8.76 -6.35 20.48
C SER A 77 -7.83 -5.43 19.67
N LEU A 78 -8.29 -4.89 18.57
CA LEU A 78 -7.52 -4.04 17.68
C LEU A 78 -8.15 -2.65 17.56
N PRO A 79 -7.38 -1.57 17.71
CA PRO A 79 -7.87 -0.23 17.41
C PRO A 79 -8.42 -0.16 15.98
N LEU A 80 -9.61 0.40 15.79
CA LEU A 80 -10.32 0.45 14.51
C LEU A 80 -10.59 -0.93 13.87
N GLY A 81 -10.39 -2.03 14.59
CA GLY A 81 -10.55 -3.39 14.10
C GLY A 81 -9.46 -3.86 13.12
N VAL A 82 -8.34 -3.14 13.00
CA VAL A 82 -7.28 -3.42 12.03
C VAL A 82 -5.90 -3.40 12.67
N THR A 83 -4.92 -4.09 12.06
CA THR A 83 -3.55 -4.15 12.56
C THR A 83 -2.74 -2.89 12.23
N SER A 84 -3.17 -2.12 11.23
CA SER A 84 -2.56 -0.84 10.87
C SER A 84 -3.63 0.10 10.32
N SER A 85 -3.53 1.39 10.64
CA SER A 85 -4.55 2.40 10.33
C SER A 85 -4.91 2.50 8.84
N PHE A 86 -3.96 2.25 7.94
CA PHE A 86 -4.21 2.26 6.49
C PHE A 86 -5.15 1.13 6.00
N GLN A 87 -5.37 0.11 6.82
CA GLN A 87 -6.30 -1.00 6.52
C GLN A 87 -7.76 -0.68 6.92
N HIS A 88 -7.98 0.44 7.60
CA HIS A 88 -9.32 0.86 8.00
C HIS A 88 -10.05 1.52 6.84
N TRP A 89 -11.24 1.00 6.53
CA TRP A 89 -12.13 1.50 5.48
C TRP A 89 -13.57 1.46 5.96
N ASP A 90 -14.36 2.45 5.57
CA ASP A 90 -15.79 2.47 5.80
C ASP A 90 -16.54 1.60 4.79
N PRO A 91 -17.58 0.87 5.19
CA PRO A 91 -18.10 0.71 6.55
C PRO A 91 -17.29 -0.26 7.39
N TYR A 92 -16.48 -1.11 6.78
CA TYR A 92 -15.53 -2.05 7.35
C TYR A 92 -14.63 -2.64 6.25
N PRO A 93 -13.40 -3.06 6.57
CA PRO A 93 -12.52 -3.70 5.59
C PRO A 93 -12.98 -5.11 5.24
N ILE A 94 -12.67 -5.55 4.02
CA ILE A 94 -12.80 -6.95 3.60
C ILE A 94 -11.72 -7.77 4.29
N SER A 95 -12.10 -8.90 4.87
CA SER A 95 -11.18 -9.82 5.54
C SER A 95 -10.74 -10.94 4.59
N ILE A 96 -9.44 -11.05 4.35
CA ILE A 96 -8.85 -12.04 3.45
C ILE A 96 -8.42 -13.27 4.24
N VAL A 97 -8.73 -14.46 3.72
CA VAL A 97 -8.37 -15.75 4.34
C VAL A 97 -7.28 -16.50 3.60
N SER A 98 -7.14 -16.29 2.29
CA SER A 98 -6.10 -16.92 1.48
C SER A 98 -5.79 -16.12 0.22
N ALA A 99 -4.62 -16.39 -0.37
CA ALA A 99 -4.26 -15.79 -1.64
C ALA A 99 -3.34 -16.73 -2.43
N GLN A 100 -3.41 -16.68 -3.78
CA GLN A 100 -2.53 -17.43 -4.67
C GLN A 100 -2.35 -16.68 -5.99
N GLY A 101 -1.12 -16.57 -6.46
CA GLY A 101 -0.81 -15.79 -7.67
C GLY A 101 -1.27 -14.35 -7.52
N ALA A 102 -2.17 -13.90 -8.37
CA ALA A 102 -2.76 -12.56 -8.32
C ALA A 102 -4.15 -12.52 -7.65
N TRP A 103 -4.61 -13.63 -7.07
CA TRP A 103 -5.96 -13.74 -6.53
C TRP A 103 -5.96 -13.88 -5.01
N MET A 104 -6.91 -13.21 -4.38
CA MET A 104 -7.21 -13.31 -2.95
C MET A 104 -8.62 -13.89 -2.77
N THR A 105 -8.80 -14.65 -1.71
CA THR A 105 -10.12 -15.14 -1.29
C THR A 105 -10.48 -14.52 0.05
N ASP A 106 -11.64 -13.91 0.13
CA ASP A 106 -12.12 -13.33 1.38
C ASP A 106 -12.86 -14.36 2.26
N VAL A 107 -13.20 -13.94 3.46
CA VAL A 107 -13.91 -14.78 4.44
C VAL A 107 -15.32 -15.16 3.98
N ASP A 108 -15.88 -14.43 3.02
CA ASP A 108 -17.18 -14.70 2.40
C ASP A 108 -17.07 -15.65 1.19
N GLY A 109 -15.86 -16.11 0.85
CA GLY A 109 -15.58 -17.05 -0.24
C GLY A 109 -15.45 -16.39 -1.63
N ARG A 110 -15.46 -15.06 -1.71
CA ARG A 110 -15.32 -14.34 -2.98
C ARG A 110 -13.85 -14.28 -3.40
N GLN A 111 -13.62 -14.41 -4.70
CA GLN A 111 -12.30 -14.20 -5.29
C GLN A 111 -12.15 -12.76 -5.78
N LEU A 112 -11.06 -12.13 -5.38
CA LEU A 112 -10.71 -10.77 -5.70
C LEU A 112 -9.36 -10.74 -6.39
N LEU A 113 -9.23 -9.97 -7.47
CA LEU A 113 -7.94 -9.71 -8.10
C LEU A 113 -7.16 -8.70 -7.24
N ASP A 114 -5.98 -9.10 -6.77
CA ASP A 114 -5.10 -8.23 -6.00
C ASP A 114 -4.28 -7.33 -6.94
N LEU A 115 -4.72 -6.10 -7.10
CA LEU A 115 -4.00 -5.08 -7.87
C LEU A 115 -3.01 -4.30 -7.01
N SER A 116 -3.06 -4.46 -5.68
CA SER A 116 -2.15 -3.81 -4.74
C SER A 116 -0.86 -4.59 -4.54
N MET A 117 -0.94 -5.92 -4.53
CA MET A 117 0.21 -6.81 -4.34
C MET A 117 1.12 -6.40 -3.18
N GLY A 118 0.52 -6.04 -2.04
CA GLY A 118 1.25 -5.56 -0.86
C GLY A 118 2.05 -4.28 -1.13
N PHE A 119 1.45 -3.32 -1.82
CA PHE A 119 2.11 -2.10 -2.32
C PHE A 119 3.33 -2.38 -3.20
N GLY A 120 3.24 -3.44 -4.03
CA GLY A 120 4.29 -3.85 -4.95
C GLY A 120 5.36 -4.78 -4.35
N ALA A 121 5.25 -5.16 -3.07
CA ALA A 121 6.19 -6.08 -2.45
C ALA A 121 6.06 -7.52 -2.97
N MET A 122 4.87 -7.92 -3.41
CA MET A 122 4.56 -9.29 -3.87
C MET A 122 4.78 -9.46 -5.38
N LEU A 123 5.92 -9.02 -5.90
CA LEU A 123 6.24 -9.09 -7.35
C LEU A 123 6.11 -10.48 -7.97
N ALA A 124 6.40 -11.51 -7.20
CA ALA A 124 6.32 -12.91 -7.65
C ALA A 124 4.91 -13.52 -7.53
N GLY A 125 3.95 -12.76 -7.03
CA GLY A 125 2.61 -13.25 -6.69
C GLY A 125 2.55 -13.97 -5.35
N HIS A 126 1.33 -14.12 -4.84
CA HIS A 126 1.07 -14.84 -3.60
C HIS A 126 1.43 -16.34 -3.75
N LEU A 127 2.04 -16.91 -2.73
CA LEU A 127 2.42 -18.32 -2.67
C LEU A 127 3.26 -18.78 -3.89
N ASN A 128 4.19 -17.95 -4.36
CA ASN A 128 5.14 -18.39 -5.38
C ASN A 128 5.87 -19.65 -4.88
N PRO A 129 5.82 -20.77 -5.63
CA PRO A 129 6.29 -22.07 -5.13
C PRO A 129 7.79 -22.06 -4.78
N VAL A 130 8.61 -21.35 -5.54
CA VAL A 130 10.06 -21.26 -5.25
C VAL A 130 10.30 -20.53 -3.94
N VAL A 131 9.61 -19.39 -3.71
CA VAL A 131 9.75 -18.62 -2.48
C VAL A 131 9.25 -19.40 -1.27
N VAL A 132 8.12 -20.10 -1.41
CA VAL A 132 7.53 -20.92 -0.34
C VAL A 132 8.45 -22.07 0.05
N GLU A 133 9.03 -22.76 -0.91
CA GLU A 133 9.93 -23.90 -0.66
C GLU A 133 11.22 -23.47 0.03
N GLU A 134 11.85 -22.39 -0.43
CA GLU A 134 13.04 -21.82 0.20
C GLU A 134 12.74 -21.35 1.63
N ALA A 135 11.56 -20.72 1.86
CA ALA A 135 11.15 -20.31 3.19
C ALA A 135 10.95 -21.50 4.13
N LYS A 136 10.32 -22.59 3.67
CA LYS A 136 10.16 -23.83 4.45
C LYS A 136 11.50 -24.44 4.80
N SER A 137 12.41 -24.54 3.84
CA SER A 137 13.76 -25.06 4.06
C SER A 137 14.54 -24.23 5.09
N ALA A 138 14.39 -22.90 5.04
CA ALA A 138 15.02 -22.01 6.01
C ALA A 138 14.46 -22.18 7.44
N LEU A 139 13.16 -22.47 7.58
CA LEU A 139 12.54 -22.73 8.89
C LEU A 139 13.12 -23.96 9.58
N ASP A 140 13.53 -25.00 8.84
CA ASP A 140 14.13 -26.21 9.39
C ASP A 140 15.53 -25.96 10.00
N THR A 141 16.18 -24.86 9.65
CA THR A 141 17.51 -24.48 10.16
C THR A 141 17.48 -23.47 11.29
N GLY A 142 16.33 -22.85 11.53
CA GLY A 142 16.10 -21.83 12.56
C GLY A 142 15.72 -20.48 12.01
N MET A 143 14.95 -19.72 12.79
CA MET A 143 14.29 -18.49 12.32
C MET A 143 14.99 -17.20 12.73
N LEU A 144 15.64 -17.18 13.88
CA LEU A 144 16.17 -15.94 14.46
C LEU A 144 17.51 -16.20 15.13
N PHE A 145 18.55 -15.57 14.58
CA PHE A 145 19.89 -15.60 15.13
C PHE A 145 20.33 -14.20 15.53
N VAL A 146 20.88 -14.04 16.72
CA VAL A 146 21.50 -12.78 17.16
C VAL A 146 22.84 -12.56 16.46
N THR A 147 23.48 -13.64 16.01
CA THR A 147 24.75 -13.65 15.30
C THR A 147 24.54 -13.63 13.78
N PRO A 148 25.56 -13.21 13.00
CA PRO A 148 25.50 -13.27 11.54
C PRO A 148 25.22 -14.67 11.01
N SER A 149 24.49 -14.74 9.88
CA SER A 149 24.18 -15.98 9.17
C SER A 149 24.64 -15.91 7.73
N PRO A 150 25.16 -16.98 7.13
CA PRO A 150 25.56 -17.00 5.70
C PRO A 150 24.44 -16.56 4.76
N ILE A 151 23.19 -16.92 5.04
CA ILE A 151 22.04 -16.56 4.20
C ILE A 151 21.87 -15.04 4.05
N SER A 152 22.19 -14.27 5.10
CA SER A 152 22.14 -12.80 5.02
C SER A 152 23.28 -12.24 4.17
N THR A 153 24.46 -12.87 4.17
CA THR A 153 25.57 -12.51 3.29
C THR A 153 25.22 -12.81 1.84
N ASP A 154 24.69 -13.99 1.54
CA ASP A 154 24.28 -14.37 0.18
C ASP A 154 23.22 -13.41 -0.38
N ALA A 155 22.24 -13.04 0.45
CA ALA A 155 21.21 -12.07 0.09
C ALA A 155 21.83 -10.68 -0.19
N ALA A 156 22.74 -10.22 0.67
CA ALA A 156 23.45 -8.93 0.49
C ALA A 156 24.25 -8.89 -0.82
N GLU A 157 25.01 -9.93 -1.13
CA GLU A 157 25.79 -10.03 -2.37
C GLU A 157 24.90 -10.01 -3.61
N ARG A 158 23.78 -10.72 -3.59
CA ARG A 158 22.80 -10.72 -4.71
C ARG A 158 22.22 -9.33 -4.93
N ILE A 159 21.85 -8.62 -3.85
CA ILE A 159 21.32 -7.26 -3.91
C ILE A 159 22.39 -6.30 -4.45
N CYS A 160 23.62 -6.36 -3.93
CA CYS A 160 24.72 -5.50 -4.37
C CYS A 160 24.99 -5.68 -5.88
N ARG A 161 25.05 -6.93 -6.36
CA ARG A 161 25.22 -7.20 -7.80
C ARG A 161 24.04 -6.71 -8.64
N ARG A 162 22.80 -6.88 -8.14
CA ARG A 162 21.59 -6.50 -8.88
C ARG A 162 21.46 -5.00 -9.06
N PHE A 163 21.83 -4.22 -8.06
CA PHE A 163 21.62 -2.78 -8.02
C PHE A 163 22.90 -1.96 -8.23
N GLY A 164 24.05 -2.61 -8.38
CA GLY A 164 25.33 -1.93 -8.58
C GLY A 164 25.74 -1.06 -7.40
N ILE A 165 25.50 -1.53 -6.17
CA ILE A 165 25.85 -0.85 -4.93
C ILE A 165 26.91 -1.64 -4.16
N ASP A 166 27.72 -0.95 -3.37
CA ASP A 166 28.84 -1.57 -2.67
C ASP A 166 28.40 -2.38 -1.44
N GLN A 167 27.44 -1.86 -0.70
CA GLN A 167 26.99 -2.46 0.56
C GLN A 167 25.48 -2.24 0.80
N VAL A 168 24.87 -3.15 1.55
CA VAL A 168 23.46 -3.06 1.95
C VAL A 168 23.32 -3.29 3.46
N ARG A 169 22.37 -2.58 4.08
CA ARG A 169 21.94 -2.81 5.44
C ARG A 169 20.48 -3.26 5.43
N PHE A 170 20.20 -4.40 6.07
CA PHE A 170 18.84 -4.88 6.25
C PHE A 170 18.16 -4.21 7.45
N THR A 171 16.87 -3.97 7.33
CA THR A 171 16.00 -3.43 8.37
C THR A 171 14.66 -4.17 8.36
N ASN A 172 13.86 -4.03 9.41
CA ASN A 172 12.58 -4.73 9.51
C ASN A 172 11.42 -4.00 8.77
N SER A 173 11.60 -2.72 8.44
CA SER A 173 10.58 -1.93 7.77
C SER A 173 11.16 -0.80 6.92
N GLY A 174 10.36 -0.30 5.98
CA GLY A 174 10.73 0.90 5.21
C GLY A 174 10.93 2.14 6.09
N THR A 175 10.15 2.26 7.18
CA THR A 175 10.33 3.34 8.17
C THR A 175 11.71 3.30 8.82
N GLU A 176 12.16 2.11 9.23
CA GLU A 176 13.53 1.98 9.76
C GLU A 176 14.60 2.32 8.71
N SER A 177 14.41 1.86 7.48
CA SER A 177 15.34 2.15 6.38
C SER A 177 15.48 3.65 6.14
N THR A 178 14.37 4.36 6.04
CA THR A 178 14.38 5.81 5.82
C THR A 178 14.94 6.58 7.02
N MET A 179 14.63 6.13 8.23
CA MET A 179 15.21 6.68 9.46
C MET A 179 16.73 6.53 9.49
N TYR A 180 17.26 5.36 9.16
CA TYR A 180 18.70 5.14 9.08
C TYR A 180 19.35 5.94 7.95
N ALA A 181 18.71 6.04 6.78
CA ALA A 181 19.19 6.85 5.67
C ALA A 181 19.36 8.32 6.06
N VAL A 182 18.36 8.91 6.76
CA VAL A 182 18.47 10.28 7.28
C VAL A 182 19.60 10.43 8.29
N ARG A 183 19.76 9.49 9.21
CA ARG A 183 20.85 9.51 10.20
C ARG A 183 22.22 9.47 9.54
N VAL A 184 22.41 8.58 8.58
CA VAL A 184 23.66 8.47 7.79
C VAL A 184 23.93 9.76 7.01
N ALA A 185 22.90 10.27 6.31
CA ALA A 185 23.04 11.50 5.54
C ALA A 185 23.42 12.71 6.42
N ARG A 186 22.76 12.87 7.56
CA ARG A 186 23.07 13.94 8.52
C ARG A 186 24.49 13.80 9.09
N SER A 187 24.88 12.57 9.45
CA SER A 187 26.24 12.30 9.96
C SER A 187 27.33 12.60 8.91
N ALA A 188 27.07 12.22 7.67
CA ALA A 188 28.04 12.40 6.58
C ALA A 188 28.15 13.85 6.10
N THR A 189 27.06 14.62 6.16
CA THR A 189 27.02 15.99 5.61
C THR A 189 27.10 17.10 6.66
N GLY A 190 26.86 16.80 7.92
CA GLY A 190 26.67 17.79 8.98
C GLY A 190 25.40 18.65 8.85
N LYS A 191 24.52 18.35 7.88
CA LYS A 191 23.28 19.09 7.64
C LYS A 191 22.12 18.45 8.37
N HIS A 192 21.14 19.27 8.77
CA HIS A 192 19.98 18.84 9.54
C HIS A 192 18.69 18.73 8.70
N ASP A 193 18.55 19.58 7.70
CA ASP A 193 17.34 19.70 6.91
C ASP A 193 17.20 18.55 5.91
N ILE A 194 15.96 18.15 5.69
CA ILE A 194 15.58 17.16 4.67
C ILE A 194 14.48 17.76 3.79
N VAL A 195 14.45 17.33 2.55
CA VAL A 195 13.40 17.66 1.59
C VAL A 195 12.64 16.40 1.27
N LYS A 196 11.30 16.47 1.30
CA LYS A 196 10.42 15.37 0.90
C LYS A 196 9.42 15.84 -0.15
N VAL A 197 8.85 14.88 -0.88
CA VAL A 197 7.75 15.16 -1.81
C VAL A 197 6.46 15.31 -1.00
N GLU A 198 5.72 16.40 -1.24
CA GLU A 198 4.41 16.62 -0.64
C GLU A 198 3.44 15.50 -1.06
N GLY A 199 2.68 14.96 -0.10
CA GLY A 199 1.81 13.80 -0.32
C GLY A 199 2.53 12.45 -0.50
N GLY A 200 3.88 12.43 -0.54
CA GLY A 200 4.66 11.22 -0.59
C GLY A 200 4.73 10.52 0.76
N TYR A 201 4.54 9.18 0.78
CA TYR A 201 4.73 8.38 1.97
C TYR A 201 6.18 7.90 2.08
N HIS A 202 6.84 8.24 3.18
CA HIS A 202 8.24 7.89 3.45
C HIS A 202 8.42 7.14 4.78
N GLY A 203 7.38 6.53 5.29
CA GLY A 203 7.34 5.86 6.60
C GLY A 203 6.77 6.75 7.70
N SER A 204 6.66 6.19 8.90
CA SER A 204 6.03 6.83 10.07
C SER A 204 7.07 7.44 11.03
N TYR A 205 8.26 7.80 10.54
CA TYR A 205 9.27 8.53 11.29
C TYR A 205 8.91 10.02 11.34
N ASP A 206 8.93 10.65 12.53
CA ASP A 206 8.43 12.02 12.74
C ASP A 206 8.83 13.05 11.66
N PRO A 207 10.10 13.15 11.22
CA PRO A 207 10.48 14.09 10.18
C PRO A 207 9.80 13.87 8.82
N PHE A 208 9.10 12.75 8.62
CA PHE A 208 8.39 12.43 7.38
C PHE A 208 6.88 12.54 7.49
N VAL A 209 6.34 12.68 8.70
CA VAL A 209 4.88 12.70 8.95
C VAL A 209 4.32 14.12 8.89
N VAL A 210 5.16 15.16 9.03
CA VAL A 210 4.78 16.60 9.00
C VAL A 210 4.85 17.15 7.58
#